data_6114261862f76b925e9db09b60760fe7
#
_entry.id   6114261862f76b925e9db09b60760fe7
#
_cell.length_a   1.000
_cell.length_b   1.000
_cell.length_c   1.000
_cell.angle_alpha   90.00
_cell.angle_beta   90.00
_cell.angle_gamma   90.00
#
_symmetry.space_group_name_H-M   'P 1'
#
loop_
_entity.id
_entity.type
_entity.pdbx_description
1 polymer ?
#
loop_
_entity_poly.entity_id
_entity_poly.type
_entity_poly.pdbx_seq_one_letter_code
_entity_poly.pdbx_strand_id
1 'polypeptide(L)'
;MYFHGGAYIMGGGASFFFGPGYLLEQDVVLVTFNYRLGPLGFLSTVDKAAAGNQGLLDQVMVLKWVKANVDKFGGDPNKVTIFGEDAGAASVTLMAMAPLAQGLFHGAIALSGNALCDQYLQNEPAEASRELATKLECSTETGEDIISCLSRKTQQEIIKAAQQMFMFWSFPRWFAPSVDGTVIPAKPADLLLQGRFAKVPFIVGQTKDEGAFFYRLTLNAFNNGAYDDNFVDHKLPRILPVISDFTTKLYPITKQVRKRYFNNVDMESEEEFRPRFVDFLTDLLYSRCTDQFARLLANHSVPTYEYSFEYRGQYSIVNLQGEQVSTSSS
;
A
#
# COMPACT_ATOMS: atom_id res chain seq x y z
N MET A 1 -10.48 -6.89 -13.55
CA MET A 1 -10.53 -5.44 -13.24
C MET A 1 -9.28 -5.07 -12.47
N TYR A 2 -8.50 -4.09 -12.96
CA TYR A 2 -7.21 -3.72 -12.40
C TYR A 2 -7.31 -2.48 -11.51
N PHE A 3 -6.79 -2.58 -10.29
CA PHE A 3 -6.63 -1.51 -9.32
C PHE A 3 -5.17 -1.05 -9.35
N HIS A 4 -4.92 0.16 -9.80
CA HIS A 4 -3.53 0.65 -9.88
C HIS A 4 -2.94 0.92 -8.50
N GLY A 5 -1.62 0.78 -8.38
CA GLY A 5 -0.85 1.12 -7.21
C GLY A 5 -0.45 2.59 -7.15
N GLY A 6 0.56 2.89 -6.34
CA GLY A 6 1.14 4.23 -6.13
C GLY A 6 0.84 4.81 -4.76
N ALA A 7 0.86 3.96 -3.72
CA ALA A 7 0.76 4.34 -2.30
C ALA A 7 -0.45 5.23 -1.97
N TYR A 8 -1.53 5.18 -2.74
CA TYR A 8 -2.71 6.05 -2.67
C TYR A 8 -2.47 7.54 -2.93
N ILE A 9 -1.27 7.95 -3.33
CA ILE A 9 -0.90 9.34 -3.58
C ILE A 9 -0.59 9.64 -5.05
N MET A 10 -0.33 8.62 -5.85
CA MET A 10 -0.04 8.73 -7.28
C MET A 10 -0.57 7.53 -8.05
N GLY A 11 -0.37 7.50 -9.37
CA GLY A 11 -0.78 6.41 -10.23
C GLY A 11 -1.99 6.73 -11.09
N GLY A 12 -2.45 5.73 -11.82
CA GLY A 12 -3.61 5.83 -12.71
C GLY A 12 -3.77 4.58 -13.58
N GLY A 13 -4.95 4.41 -14.15
CA GLY A 13 -5.30 3.28 -15.00
C GLY A 13 -4.90 3.44 -16.48
N ALA A 14 -3.99 4.38 -16.81
CA ALA A 14 -3.60 4.63 -18.20
C ALA A 14 -2.73 3.52 -18.77
N SER A 15 -2.95 3.19 -20.05
CA SER A 15 -2.24 2.11 -20.78
C SER A 15 -0.75 2.37 -20.98
N PHE A 16 -0.27 3.57 -20.73
CA PHE A 16 1.15 3.91 -20.82
C PHE A 16 2.01 3.08 -19.85
N PHE A 17 1.54 2.91 -18.60
CA PHE A 17 2.26 2.10 -17.59
C PHE A 17 1.78 0.65 -17.58
N PHE A 18 0.51 0.41 -17.83
CA PHE A 18 -0.15 -0.89 -17.70
C PHE A 18 -0.80 -1.27 -19.04
N GLY A 19 0.06 -1.44 -20.07
CA GLY A 19 -0.38 -1.80 -21.40
C GLY A 19 -1.13 -3.14 -21.39
N PRO A 20 -2.26 -3.26 -22.11
CA PRO A 20 -3.12 -4.44 -22.07
C PRO A 20 -2.59 -5.60 -22.92
N GLY A 21 -1.51 -5.42 -23.74
CA GLY A 21 -1.10 -6.31 -24.80
C GLY A 21 -1.05 -7.78 -24.39
N TYR A 22 -0.27 -8.11 -23.37
CA TYR A 22 -0.11 -9.51 -22.93
C TYR A 22 -1.38 -10.13 -22.33
N LEU A 23 -2.16 -9.35 -21.58
CA LEU A 23 -3.40 -9.86 -21.00
C LEU A 23 -4.48 -10.11 -22.05
N LEU A 24 -4.54 -9.27 -23.08
CA LEU A 24 -5.52 -9.40 -24.17
C LEU A 24 -5.15 -10.44 -25.23
N GLU A 25 -4.00 -11.13 -25.10
CA GLU A 25 -3.75 -12.38 -25.84
C GLU A 25 -4.63 -13.52 -25.33
N GLN A 26 -5.22 -13.35 -24.15
CA GLN A 26 -6.22 -14.27 -23.59
C GLN A 26 -7.63 -13.71 -23.81
N ASP A 27 -8.62 -14.60 -23.78
CA ASP A 27 -10.03 -14.22 -23.90
C ASP A 27 -10.56 -13.59 -22.59
N VAL A 28 -10.17 -12.34 -22.35
CA VAL A 28 -10.55 -11.57 -21.15
C VAL A 28 -10.94 -10.14 -21.50
N VAL A 29 -11.84 -9.56 -20.73
CA VAL A 29 -12.13 -8.12 -20.72
C VAL A 29 -11.32 -7.47 -19.61
N LEU A 30 -10.38 -6.57 -19.97
CA LEU A 30 -9.61 -5.79 -19.01
C LEU A 30 -10.29 -4.44 -18.74
N VAL A 31 -10.59 -4.17 -17.48
CA VAL A 31 -11.12 -2.88 -17.03
C VAL A 31 -10.06 -2.21 -16.15
N THR A 32 -9.57 -1.05 -16.57
CA THR A 32 -8.72 -0.14 -15.77
C THR A 32 -9.50 1.14 -15.47
N PHE A 33 -9.20 1.80 -14.38
CA PHE A 33 -9.92 3.00 -13.95
C PHE A 33 -9.07 3.87 -13.04
N ASN A 34 -9.49 5.11 -12.84
CA ASN A 34 -8.91 6.03 -11.87
C ASN A 34 -9.82 6.13 -10.65
N TYR A 35 -9.23 6.38 -9.49
CA TYR A 35 -9.91 6.71 -8.24
C TYR A 35 -9.21 7.90 -7.58
N ARG A 36 -9.90 8.63 -6.72
CA ARG A 36 -9.34 9.78 -6.03
C ARG A 36 -8.20 9.39 -5.11
N LEU A 37 -7.13 10.17 -5.13
CA LEU A 37 -5.86 9.94 -4.47
C LEU A 37 -5.53 11.05 -3.45
N GLY A 38 -4.59 10.75 -2.55
CA GLY A 38 -4.10 11.71 -1.57
C GLY A 38 -5.22 12.29 -0.71
N PRO A 39 -5.13 13.56 -0.31
CA PRO A 39 -6.17 14.19 0.51
C PRO A 39 -7.54 14.25 -0.16
N LEU A 40 -7.60 14.29 -1.50
CA LEU A 40 -8.87 14.30 -2.23
C LEU A 40 -9.62 12.96 -2.16
N GLY A 41 -8.89 11.87 -1.93
CA GLY A 41 -9.44 10.52 -1.81
C GLY A 41 -9.54 9.99 -0.39
N PHE A 42 -8.68 10.48 0.53
CA PHE A 42 -8.47 9.82 1.81
C PHE A 42 -8.38 10.75 3.02
N LEU A 43 -8.62 12.06 2.86
CA LEU A 43 -8.73 12.96 4.00
C LEU A 43 -9.92 12.56 4.87
N SER A 44 -9.71 12.50 6.19
CA SER A 44 -10.76 12.19 7.14
C SER A 44 -10.60 13.00 8.42
N THR A 45 -11.68 13.61 8.85
CA THR A 45 -11.80 14.29 10.16
C THR A 45 -12.31 13.34 11.25
N VAL A 46 -12.60 12.07 10.90
CA VAL A 46 -13.17 11.03 11.78
C VAL A 46 -14.53 11.44 12.33
N ASP A 47 -15.24 12.30 11.62
CA ASP A 47 -16.59 12.76 11.95
C ASP A 47 -17.45 12.88 10.67
N LYS A 48 -18.64 13.46 10.82
CA LYS A 48 -19.59 13.61 9.71
C LYS A 48 -19.14 14.62 8.65
N ALA A 49 -18.20 15.51 8.96
CA ALA A 49 -17.70 16.51 8.01
C ALA A 49 -16.88 15.83 6.89
N ALA A 50 -16.04 14.85 7.25
CA ALA A 50 -15.35 14.00 6.29
C ALA A 50 -15.07 12.61 6.92
N ALA A 51 -15.86 11.63 6.55
CA ALA A 51 -15.66 10.25 7.03
C ALA A 51 -14.40 9.57 6.45
N GLY A 52 -13.90 10.06 5.30
CA GLY A 52 -12.75 9.47 4.61
C GLY A 52 -13.11 8.40 3.57
N ASN A 53 -12.09 7.76 3.01
CA ASN A 53 -12.22 6.61 2.08
C ASN A 53 -12.99 6.91 0.77
N GLN A 54 -13.06 8.16 0.31
CA GLN A 54 -13.73 8.49 -0.95
C GLN A 54 -13.09 7.78 -2.15
N GLY A 55 -11.76 7.55 -2.13
CA GLY A 55 -11.07 6.75 -3.15
C GLY A 55 -11.54 5.30 -3.18
N LEU A 56 -11.82 4.68 -2.01
CA LEU A 56 -12.41 3.33 -1.95
C LEU A 56 -13.88 3.33 -2.41
N LEU A 57 -14.63 4.37 -2.13
CA LEU A 57 -16.01 4.52 -2.63
C LEU A 57 -16.04 4.65 -4.16
N ASP A 58 -15.06 5.33 -4.76
CA ASP A 58 -14.89 5.37 -6.21
C ASP A 58 -14.66 3.95 -6.77
N GLN A 59 -13.82 3.14 -6.11
CA GLN A 59 -13.56 1.74 -6.48
C GLN A 59 -14.82 0.89 -6.38
N VAL A 60 -15.62 1.03 -5.32
CA VAL A 60 -16.92 0.36 -5.16
C VAL A 60 -17.88 0.77 -6.29
N MET A 61 -17.89 2.05 -6.66
CA MET A 61 -18.74 2.55 -7.76
C MET A 61 -18.37 1.90 -9.09
N VAL A 62 -17.08 1.76 -9.40
CA VAL A 62 -16.62 1.09 -10.62
C VAL A 62 -16.97 -0.41 -10.59
N LEU A 63 -16.86 -1.09 -9.44
CA LEU A 63 -17.32 -2.48 -9.31
C LEU A 63 -18.82 -2.62 -9.65
N LYS A 64 -19.66 -1.72 -9.13
CA LYS A 64 -21.10 -1.69 -9.46
C LYS A 64 -21.33 -1.42 -10.94
N TRP A 65 -20.55 -0.53 -11.54
CA TRP A 65 -20.63 -0.23 -12.97
C TRP A 65 -20.25 -1.47 -13.81
N VAL A 66 -19.17 -2.18 -13.45
CA VAL A 66 -18.77 -3.43 -14.11
C VAL A 66 -19.88 -4.47 -14.02
N LYS A 67 -20.45 -4.68 -12.84
CA LYS A 67 -21.58 -5.61 -12.63
C LYS A 67 -22.77 -5.29 -13.52
N ALA A 68 -23.05 -4.01 -13.78
CA ALA A 68 -24.22 -3.57 -14.54
C ALA A 68 -23.99 -3.48 -16.06
N ASN A 69 -22.72 -3.46 -16.52
CA ASN A 69 -22.44 -3.10 -17.91
C ASN A 69 -21.47 -4.02 -18.65
N VAL A 70 -20.67 -4.85 -17.96
CA VAL A 70 -19.59 -5.62 -18.59
C VAL A 70 -20.06 -6.61 -19.66
N ASP A 71 -21.30 -7.06 -19.59
CA ASP A 71 -21.97 -7.89 -20.60
C ASP A 71 -22.01 -7.22 -21.99
N LYS A 72 -22.15 -5.88 -22.03
CA LYS A 72 -22.14 -5.08 -23.27
C LYS A 72 -20.74 -5.03 -23.93
N PHE A 73 -19.72 -5.43 -23.21
CA PHE A 73 -18.32 -5.50 -23.67
C PHE A 73 -17.86 -6.96 -23.87
N GLY A 74 -18.78 -7.93 -23.84
CA GLY A 74 -18.49 -9.35 -23.99
C GLY A 74 -18.02 -10.04 -22.70
N GLY A 75 -18.04 -9.36 -21.57
CA GLY A 75 -17.66 -9.92 -20.28
C GLY A 75 -18.83 -10.59 -19.55
N ASP A 76 -18.49 -11.45 -18.57
CA ASP A 76 -19.47 -12.10 -17.70
C ASP A 76 -19.50 -11.41 -16.33
N PRO A 77 -20.61 -10.75 -15.95
CA PRO A 77 -20.74 -10.08 -14.65
C PRO A 77 -20.68 -11.05 -13.45
N ASN A 78 -20.71 -12.36 -13.67
CA ASN A 78 -20.58 -13.40 -12.66
C ASN A 78 -19.18 -14.04 -12.63
N LYS A 79 -18.24 -13.52 -13.44
CA LYS A 79 -16.84 -13.98 -13.51
C LYS A 79 -15.86 -12.82 -13.39
N VAL A 80 -16.12 -11.89 -12.49
CA VAL A 80 -15.26 -10.73 -12.27
C VAL A 80 -14.13 -11.08 -11.30
N THR A 81 -12.89 -10.98 -11.77
CA THR A 81 -11.70 -11.05 -10.92
C THR A 81 -11.15 -9.65 -10.72
N ILE A 82 -10.92 -9.26 -9.47
CA ILE A 82 -10.24 -8.02 -9.11
C ILE A 82 -8.77 -8.30 -8.85
N PHE A 83 -7.88 -7.44 -9.38
CA PHE A 83 -6.45 -7.59 -9.14
C PHE A 83 -5.77 -6.22 -9.07
N GLY A 84 -4.66 -6.16 -8.34
CA GLY A 84 -3.91 -4.93 -8.18
C GLY A 84 -2.53 -5.18 -7.58
N GLU A 85 -1.68 -4.18 -7.67
CA GLU A 85 -0.32 -4.18 -7.15
C GLU A 85 -0.15 -3.03 -6.17
N ASP A 86 0.72 -3.19 -5.14
CA ASP A 86 1.01 -2.16 -4.13
C ASP A 86 -0.28 -1.69 -3.42
N ALA A 87 -0.59 -0.40 -3.42
CA ALA A 87 -1.85 0.16 -2.90
C ALA A 87 -3.09 -0.42 -3.60
N GLY A 88 -2.96 -0.83 -4.88
CA GLY A 88 -4.00 -1.55 -5.60
C GLY A 88 -4.27 -2.94 -5.03
N ALA A 89 -3.22 -3.67 -4.62
CA ALA A 89 -3.35 -4.95 -3.93
C ALA A 89 -4.01 -4.79 -2.55
N ALA A 90 -3.62 -3.76 -1.81
CA ALA A 90 -4.28 -3.41 -0.55
C ALA A 90 -5.76 -3.07 -0.78
N SER A 91 -6.08 -2.30 -1.84
CA SER A 91 -7.47 -2.00 -2.24
C SER A 91 -8.25 -3.27 -2.54
N VAL A 92 -7.71 -4.21 -3.32
CA VAL A 92 -8.33 -5.51 -3.63
C VAL A 92 -8.73 -6.25 -2.36
N THR A 93 -7.82 -6.32 -1.39
CA THR A 93 -8.09 -7.02 -0.13
C THR A 93 -9.04 -6.23 0.79
N LEU A 94 -9.01 -4.89 0.76
CA LEU A 94 -10.01 -4.04 1.44
C LEU A 94 -11.40 -4.19 0.81
N MET A 95 -11.51 -4.27 -0.53
CA MET A 95 -12.79 -4.56 -1.20
C MET A 95 -13.36 -5.91 -0.77
N ALA A 96 -12.50 -6.91 -0.52
CA ALA A 96 -12.98 -8.19 0.00
C ALA A 96 -13.62 -8.06 1.40
N MET A 97 -13.20 -7.09 2.21
CA MET A 97 -13.73 -6.84 3.56
C MET A 97 -14.85 -5.79 3.57
N ALA A 98 -14.98 -5.00 2.50
CA ALA A 98 -15.97 -3.93 2.40
C ALA A 98 -17.40 -4.50 2.20
N PRO A 99 -18.37 -4.24 3.09
CA PRO A 99 -19.75 -4.70 2.91
C PRO A 99 -20.38 -4.22 1.59
N LEU A 100 -19.98 -3.03 1.14
CA LEU A 100 -20.49 -2.39 -0.08
C LEU A 100 -20.02 -3.07 -1.38
N ALA A 101 -18.96 -3.90 -1.31
CA ALA A 101 -18.39 -4.61 -2.46
C ALA A 101 -18.78 -6.10 -2.49
N GLN A 102 -19.53 -6.59 -1.50
CA GLN A 102 -19.92 -8.00 -1.44
C GLN A 102 -20.77 -8.41 -2.66
N GLY A 103 -20.41 -9.55 -3.28
CA GLY A 103 -21.09 -10.09 -4.46
C GLY A 103 -20.81 -9.36 -5.78
N LEU A 104 -19.88 -8.38 -5.79
CA LEU A 104 -19.49 -7.65 -7.00
C LEU A 104 -18.29 -8.27 -7.74
N PHE A 105 -17.59 -9.24 -7.12
CA PHE A 105 -16.47 -9.97 -7.72
C PHE A 105 -16.43 -11.42 -7.23
N HIS A 106 -15.66 -12.27 -7.91
CA HIS A 106 -15.67 -13.72 -7.78
C HIS A 106 -14.28 -14.34 -7.60
N GLY A 107 -13.23 -13.53 -7.71
CA GLY A 107 -11.84 -13.87 -7.44
C GLY A 107 -11.04 -12.62 -7.14
N ALA A 108 -9.92 -12.76 -6.42
CA ALA A 108 -9.06 -11.66 -6.02
C ALA A 108 -7.58 -12.03 -6.16
N ILE A 109 -6.77 -11.11 -6.71
CA ILE A 109 -5.32 -11.27 -6.83
C ILE A 109 -4.64 -10.05 -6.24
N ALA A 110 -3.86 -10.24 -5.19
CA ALA A 110 -3.11 -9.19 -4.52
C ALA A 110 -1.61 -9.37 -4.76
N LEU A 111 -1.01 -8.44 -5.51
CA LEU A 111 0.38 -8.46 -5.92
C LEU A 111 1.18 -7.47 -5.10
N SER A 112 2.10 -7.95 -4.25
CA SER A 112 3.01 -7.09 -3.44
C SER A 112 2.26 -6.09 -2.57
N GLY A 113 1.36 -6.61 -1.74
CA GLY A 113 0.60 -5.81 -0.78
C GLY A 113 -0.74 -6.41 -0.39
N ASN A 114 -1.24 -6.01 0.78
CA ASN A 114 -2.57 -6.35 1.26
C ASN A 114 -2.97 -5.46 2.45
N ALA A 115 -4.21 -5.58 2.92
CA ALA A 115 -4.75 -4.77 4.01
C ALA A 115 -4.12 -4.98 5.39
N LEU A 116 -3.23 -5.98 5.56
CA LEU A 116 -2.48 -6.19 6.82
C LEU A 116 -1.10 -5.55 6.78
N CYS A 117 -0.65 -5.06 5.61
CA CYS A 117 0.64 -4.38 5.52
C CYS A 117 0.51 -2.96 6.04
N ASP A 118 1.32 -2.63 7.04
CA ASP A 118 1.22 -1.38 7.79
C ASP A 118 1.28 -0.12 6.91
N GLN A 119 1.95 -0.18 5.73
CA GLN A 119 2.09 0.95 4.82
C GLN A 119 0.82 1.33 4.04
N TYR A 120 -0.28 0.60 4.14
CA TYR A 120 -1.49 0.87 3.36
C TYR A 120 -2.69 1.33 4.18
N LEU A 121 -2.55 1.46 5.49
CA LEU A 121 -3.60 1.96 6.36
C LEU A 121 -3.11 3.14 7.18
N GLN A 122 -3.97 4.12 7.37
CA GLN A 122 -3.73 5.27 8.22
C GLN A 122 -4.43 5.09 9.56
N ASN A 123 -3.66 5.19 10.67
CA ASN A 123 -4.21 5.02 12.01
C ASN A 123 -4.73 6.34 12.62
N GLU A 124 -4.18 7.47 12.21
CA GLU A 124 -4.48 8.80 12.77
C GLU A 124 -4.95 9.80 11.70
N PRO A 125 -6.06 9.52 11.00
CA PRO A 125 -6.49 10.34 9.87
C PRO A 125 -6.90 11.77 10.28
N ALA A 126 -7.42 11.96 11.49
CA ALA A 126 -7.75 13.29 11.99
C ALA A 126 -6.51 14.16 12.21
N GLU A 127 -5.37 13.57 12.61
CA GLU A 127 -4.12 14.30 12.75
C GLU A 127 -3.59 14.77 11.39
N ALA A 128 -3.59 13.88 10.38
CA ALA A 128 -3.23 14.25 9.01
C ALA A 128 -4.08 15.41 8.47
N SER A 129 -5.38 15.39 8.77
CA SER A 129 -6.31 16.45 8.34
C SER A 129 -6.02 17.78 9.03
N ARG A 130 -5.71 17.76 10.33
CA ARG A 130 -5.32 18.97 11.08
C ARG A 130 -3.97 19.53 10.59
N GLU A 131 -2.99 18.67 10.36
CA GLU A 131 -1.68 19.07 9.84
C GLU A 131 -1.82 19.75 8.47
N LEU A 132 -2.60 19.16 7.56
CA LEU A 132 -2.88 19.77 6.24
C LEU A 132 -3.59 21.11 6.39
N ALA A 133 -4.60 21.19 7.25
CA ALA A 133 -5.34 22.42 7.54
C ALA A 133 -4.40 23.52 8.09
N THR A 134 -3.52 23.19 9.01
CA THR A 134 -2.52 24.10 9.58
C THR A 134 -1.58 24.64 8.49
N LYS A 135 -1.08 23.77 7.60
CA LYS A 135 -0.22 24.20 6.47
C LYS A 135 -0.92 25.14 5.49
N LEU A 136 -2.25 25.06 5.41
CA LEU A 136 -3.09 25.90 4.54
C LEU A 136 -3.72 27.08 5.29
N GLU A 137 -3.26 27.35 6.53
CA GLU A 137 -3.75 28.44 7.38
C GLU A 137 -5.26 28.38 7.63
N CYS A 138 -5.78 27.14 7.77
CA CYS A 138 -7.17 26.87 8.12
C CYS A 138 -7.32 26.66 9.63
N SER A 139 -8.52 27.00 10.19
CA SER A 139 -8.89 26.59 11.54
C SER A 139 -8.91 25.08 11.67
N THR A 140 -8.46 24.58 12.81
CA THR A 140 -8.44 23.14 13.14
C THR A 140 -9.34 22.79 14.34
N GLU A 141 -10.23 23.70 14.74
CA GLU A 141 -11.08 23.54 15.91
C GLU A 141 -12.10 22.41 15.72
N THR A 142 -12.74 22.37 14.55
CA THR A 142 -13.71 21.32 14.20
C THR A 142 -13.44 20.73 12.82
N GLY A 143 -13.95 19.53 12.55
CA GLY A 143 -13.92 18.94 11.22
C GLY A 143 -14.63 19.78 10.17
N GLU A 144 -15.73 20.43 10.55
CA GLU A 144 -16.49 21.34 9.70
C GLU A 144 -15.67 22.57 9.30
N ASP A 145 -14.91 23.17 10.25
CA ASP A 145 -14.02 24.30 9.96
C ASP A 145 -12.93 23.88 8.96
N ILE A 146 -12.31 22.71 9.19
CA ILE A 146 -11.30 22.16 8.27
C ILE A 146 -11.89 22.04 6.87
N ILE A 147 -12.99 21.33 6.71
CA ILE A 147 -13.59 21.06 5.39
C ILE A 147 -14.10 22.35 4.73
N SER A 148 -14.75 23.24 5.48
CA SER A 148 -15.20 24.53 4.98
C SER A 148 -14.04 25.39 4.46
N CYS A 149 -12.89 25.36 5.13
CA CYS A 149 -11.72 26.10 4.66
C CYS A 149 -11.07 25.41 3.45
N LEU A 150 -10.81 24.11 3.50
CA LEU A 150 -10.19 23.36 2.41
C LEU A 150 -11.02 23.42 1.12
N SER A 151 -12.35 23.44 1.21
CA SER A 151 -13.23 23.56 0.04
C SER A 151 -13.07 24.89 -0.74
N ARG A 152 -12.47 25.90 -0.13
CA ARG A 152 -12.15 27.19 -0.77
C ARG A 152 -10.73 27.24 -1.36
N LYS A 153 -9.91 26.23 -1.10
CA LYS A 153 -8.56 26.10 -1.65
C LYS A 153 -8.61 25.40 -3.00
N THR A 154 -7.68 25.74 -3.86
CA THR A 154 -7.52 25.05 -5.14
C THR A 154 -6.92 23.65 -4.93
N GLN A 155 -7.17 22.75 -5.88
CA GLN A 155 -6.56 21.42 -5.88
C GLN A 155 -5.02 21.49 -5.79
N GLN A 156 -4.40 22.43 -6.50
CA GLN A 156 -2.94 22.62 -6.52
C GLN A 156 -2.40 23.01 -5.14
N GLU A 157 -3.08 23.92 -4.42
CA GLU A 157 -2.68 24.30 -3.06
C GLU A 157 -2.75 23.10 -2.10
N ILE A 158 -3.84 22.35 -2.15
CA ILE A 158 -4.04 21.17 -1.29
C ILE A 158 -2.96 20.11 -1.57
N ILE A 159 -2.72 19.77 -2.85
CA ILE A 159 -1.71 18.76 -3.23
C ILE A 159 -0.31 19.23 -2.83
N LYS A 160 0.05 20.49 -3.09
CA LYS A 160 1.36 21.04 -2.74
C LYS A 160 1.59 21.03 -1.22
N ALA A 161 0.59 21.37 -0.43
CA ALA A 161 0.68 21.30 1.03
C ALA A 161 0.83 19.87 1.53
N ALA A 162 0.06 18.92 0.96
CA ALA A 162 0.14 17.51 1.30
C ALA A 162 1.52 16.91 0.96
N GLN A 163 2.11 17.27 -0.18
CA GLN A 163 3.45 16.80 -0.56
C GLN A 163 4.53 17.19 0.45
N GLN A 164 4.39 18.33 1.12
CA GLN A 164 5.31 18.79 2.16
C GLN A 164 5.16 18.07 3.50
N MET A 165 4.17 17.20 3.63
CA MET A 165 3.94 16.40 4.85
C MET A 165 4.70 15.08 4.81
N PHE A 166 5.17 14.62 3.66
CA PHE A 166 5.94 13.39 3.54
C PHE A 166 7.43 13.64 3.86
N MET A 167 8.01 12.75 4.66
CA MET A 167 9.44 12.77 4.96
C MET A 167 10.25 12.14 3.82
N PHE A 168 9.75 11.02 3.28
CA PHE A 168 10.31 10.38 2.10
C PHE A 168 9.23 9.49 1.46
N TRP A 169 9.20 9.41 0.12
CA TRP A 169 8.21 8.68 -0.65
C TRP A 169 6.79 8.99 -0.16
N SER A 170 6.08 8.02 0.43
CA SER A 170 4.73 8.15 0.99
C SER A 170 4.67 8.08 2.51
N PHE A 171 5.82 8.21 3.19
CA PHE A 171 5.88 8.14 4.65
C PHE A 171 6.06 9.50 5.32
N PRO A 172 5.46 9.73 6.50
CA PRO A 172 4.47 8.86 7.15
C PRO A 172 3.21 8.68 6.30
N ARG A 173 2.40 7.68 6.61
CA ARG A 173 1.21 7.27 5.82
C ARG A 173 0.04 8.26 5.95
N TRP A 174 0.22 9.44 5.40
CA TRP A 174 -0.85 10.42 5.29
C TRP A 174 -1.76 10.10 4.09
N PHE A 175 -3.06 10.31 4.27
CA PHE A 175 -4.06 10.18 3.20
C PHE A 175 -4.10 8.78 2.56
N ALA A 176 -4.11 7.76 3.40
CA ALA A 176 -4.36 6.36 3.05
C ALA A 176 -5.73 5.91 3.59
N PRO A 177 -6.26 4.74 3.20
CA PRO A 177 -7.46 4.16 3.79
C PRO A 177 -7.40 4.09 5.31
N SER A 178 -8.55 4.29 5.96
CA SER A 178 -8.68 4.23 7.42
C SER A 178 -9.97 3.53 7.83
N VAL A 179 -10.05 3.05 9.06
CA VAL A 179 -11.27 2.46 9.60
C VAL A 179 -12.32 3.56 9.78
N ASP A 180 -13.42 3.49 9.02
CA ASP A 180 -14.50 4.49 9.00
C ASP A 180 -15.86 3.94 9.46
N GLY A 181 -15.93 2.64 9.79
CA GLY A 181 -17.15 1.97 10.20
C GLY A 181 -18.12 1.66 9.04
N THR A 182 -17.84 2.08 7.81
CA THR A 182 -18.72 1.94 6.64
C THR A 182 -18.08 1.16 5.51
N VAL A 183 -17.02 1.68 4.90
CA VAL A 183 -16.25 0.98 3.86
C VAL A 183 -15.30 -0.02 4.50
N ILE A 184 -14.61 0.42 5.55
CA ILE A 184 -13.77 -0.43 6.39
C ILE A 184 -14.39 -0.47 7.80
N PRO A 185 -15.27 -1.46 8.07
CA PRO A 185 -16.11 -1.44 9.29
C PRO A 185 -15.34 -1.70 10.58
N ALA A 186 -14.15 -2.30 10.53
CA ALA A 186 -13.25 -2.55 11.65
C ALA A 186 -11.82 -2.75 11.15
N LYS A 187 -10.86 -2.93 12.05
CA LYS A 187 -9.48 -3.26 11.66
C LYS A 187 -9.45 -4.50 10.77
N PRO A 188 -8.72 -4.50 9.65
CA PRO A 188 -8.65 -5.64 8.72
C PRO A 188 -8.28 -6.97 9.39
N ALA A 189 -7.36 -6.96 10.35
CA ALA A 189 -7.00 -8.16 11.10
C ALA A 189 -8.20 -8.76 11.86
N ASP A 190 -9.02 -7.91 12.49
CA ASP A 190 -10.20 -8.35 13.23
C ASP A 190 -11.29 -8.90 12.29
N LEU A 191 -11.47 -8.25 11.12
CA LEU A 191 -12.41 -8.73 10.10
C LEU A 191 -12.01 -10.09 9.56
N LEU A 192 -10.73 -10.30 9.30
CA LEU A 192 -10.20 -11.60 8.85
C LEU A 192 -10.35 -12.67 9.93
N LEU A 193 -9.97 -12.39 11.18
CA LEU A 193 -10.14 -13.32 12.31
C LEU A 193 -11.61 -13.74 12.49
N GLN A 194 -12.54 -12.81 12.32
CA GLN A 194 -13.99 -13.06 12.43
C GLN A 194 -14.61 -13.69 11.18
N GLY A 195 -13.83 -13.87 10.10
CA GLY A 195 -14.35 -14.38 8.82
C GLY A 195 -15.28 -13.42 8.08
N ARG A 196 -15.22 -12.11 8.37
CA ARG A 196 -16.05 -11.05 7.79
C ARG A 196 -15.40 -10.49 6.53
N PHE A 197 -15.31 -11.31 5.48
CA PHE A 197 -14.79 -10.96 4.17
C PHE A 197 -15.40 -11.85 3.08
N ALA A 198 -15.29 -11.48 1.82
CA ALA A 198 -15.78 -12.24 0.67
C ALA A 198 -15.05 -13.59 0.57
N LYS A 199 -15.79 -14.69 0.53
CA LYS A 199 -15.27 -16.06 0.45
C LYS A 199 -15.05 -16.46 -1.02
N VAL A 200 -14.15 -15.74 -1.70
CA VAL A 200 -13.75 -16.00 -3.08
C VAL A 200 -12.32 -16.55 -3.12
N PRO A 201 -11.88 -17.24 -4.19
CA PRO A 201 -10.48 -17.64 -4.33
C PRO A 201 -9.53 -16.43 -4.35
N PHE A 202 -8.37 -16.57 -3.69
CA PHE A 202 -7.30 -15.57 -3.65
C PHE A 202 -6.00 -16.11 -4.24
N ILE A 203 -5.30 -15.26 -4.99
CA ILE A 203 -3.87 -15.36 -5.25
C ILE A 203 -3.21 -14.20 -4.53
N VAL A 204 -2.21 -14.47 -3.69
CA VAL A 204 -1.46 -13.46 -2.96
C VAL A 204 0.04 -13.75 -3.11
N GLY A 205 0.85 -12.74 -3.12
CA GLY A 205 2.30 -12.94 -3.19
C GLY A 205 3.05 -11.65 -3.43
N GLN A 206 4.35 -11.82 -3.62
CA GLN A 206 5.28 -10.71 -3.72
C GLN A 206 6.49 -11.09 -4.57
N THR A 207 7.33 -10.08 -4.90
CA THR A 207 8.65 -10.34 -5.47
C THR A 207 9.63 -10.68 -4.35
N LYS A 208 10.74 -11.35 -4.70
CA LYS A 208 11.76 -11.78 -3.73
C LYS A 208 12.39 -10.59 -3.00
N ASP A 209 12.71 -9.52 -3.72
CA ASP A 209 13.54 -8.41 -3.25
C ASP A 209 12.74 -7.08 -3.19
N GLU A 210 11.54 -7.08 -2.61
CA GLU A 210 10.67 -5.89 -2.49
C GLU A 210 11.39 -4.69 -1.83
N GLY A 211 12.20 -4.95 -0.82
CA GLY A 211 12.96 -3.95 -0.10
C GLY A 211 13.96 -3.19 -0.96
N ALA A 212 14.34 -3.72 -2.13
CA ALA A 212 15.27 -3.05 -3.05
C ALA A 212 14.74 -1.69 -3.52
N PHE A 213 13.41 -1.56 -3.69
CA PHE A 213 12.78 -0.28 -4.03
C PHE A 213 13.02 0.79 -2.95
N PHE A 214 13.01 0.40 -1.68
CA PHE A 214 13.14 1.32 -0.54
C PHE A 214 14.58 1.50 -0.07
N TYR A 215 15.52 0.67 -0.51
CA TYR A 215 16.90 0.68 -0.03
C TYR A 215 17.55 2.07 -0.07
N ARG A 216 17.72 2.64 -1.28
CA ARG A 216 18.33 3.96 -1.45
C ARG A 216 17.44 5.08 -0.91
N LEU A 217 16.14 4.99 -1.06
CA LEU A 217 15.20 5.99 -0.57
C LEU A 217 15.35 6.16 0.96
N THR A 218 15.43 5.05 1.69
CA THR A 218 15.57 5.07 3.15
C THR A 218 16.95 5.61 3.56
N LEU A 219 18.04 5.15 2.96
CA LEU A 219 19.37 5.64 3.28
C LEU A 219 19.52 7.14 2.99
N ASN A 220 19.05 7.60 1.85
CA ASN A 220 19.10 9.02 1.47
C ASN A 220 18.30 9.90 2.44
N ALA A 221 17.11 9.47 2.80
CA ALA A 221 16.24 10.24 3.68
C ALA A 221 16.79 10.37 5.12
N PHE A 222 17.44 9.34 5.64
CA PHE A 222 17.78 9.28 7.05
C PHE A 222 19.28 9.27 7.35
N ASN A 223 20.14 9.01 6.38
CA ASN A 223 21.59 8.91 6.60
C ASN A 223 22.44 9.45 5.44
N ASN A 224 21.91 10.38 4.63
CA ASN A 224 22.61 10.95 3.47
C ASN A 224 23.22 9.88 2.54
N GLY A 225 22.51 8.76 2.38
CA GLY A 225 22.96 7.63 1.56
C GLY A 225 23.98 6.71 2.21
N ALA A 226 24.47 7.01 3.41
CA ALA A 226 25.45 6.17 4.10
C ALA A 226 24.79 4.95 4.78
N TYR A 227 25.57 3.90 4.91
CA TYR A 227 25.24 2.69 5.65
C TYR A 227 26.41 2.40 6.62
N ASP A 228 26.10 2.25 7.90
CA ASP A 228 27.06 2.06 8.96
C ASP A 228 26.38 1.52 10.24
N ASP A 229 27.18 1.18 11.25
CA ASP A 229 26.67 0.76 12.55
C ASP A 229 25.76 1.82 13.20
N ASN A 230 26.11 3.12 13.04
CA ASN A 230 25.33 4.21 13.59
C ASN A 230 23.92 4.28 12.94
N PHE A 231 23.81 3.96 11.65
CA PHE A 231 22.51 3.86 10.98
C PHE A 231 21.62 2.78 11.61
N VAL A 232 22.15 1.56 11.76
CA VAL A 232 21.38 0.43 12.29
C VAL A 232 21.04 0.60 13.78
N ASP A 233 22.00 1.08 14.59
CA ASP A 233 21.84 1.13 16.05
C ASP A 233 21.08 2.36 16.54
N HIS A 234 21.16 3.50 15.84
CA HIS A 234 20.64 4.77 16.32
C HIS A 234 19.61 5.44 15.41
N LYS A 235 19.69 5.24 14.09
CA LYS A 235 18.76 5.86 13.15
C LYS A 235 17.59 4.94 12.79
N LEU A 236 17.85 3.67 12.49
CA LEU A 236 16.82 2.70 12.18
C LEU A 236 15.73 2.60 13.25
N PRO A 237 16.01 2.63 14.57
CA PRO A 237 14.98 2.68 15.62
C PRO A 237 14.02 3.86 15.49
N ARG A 238 14.49 5.00 14.96
CA ARG A 238 13.66 6.20 14.77
C ARG A 238 12.84 6.16 13.48
N ILE A 239 13.30 5.35 12.51
CA ILE A 239 12.63 5.17 11.23
C ILE A 239 11.49 4.16 11.35
N LEU A 240 11.64 3.12 12.17
CA LEU A 240 10.67 2.05 12.32
C LEU A 240 9.24 2.55 12.63
N PRO A 241 9.00 3.51 13.54
CA PRO A 241 7.66 4.05 13.77
C PRO A 241 7.08 4.81 12.57
N VAL A 242 7.94 5.33 11.68
CA VAL A 242 7.50 6.07 10.48
C VAL A 242 7.01 5.12 9.40
N ILE A 243 7.70 3.97 9.22
CA ILE A 243 7.43 3.02 8.14
C ILE A 243 6.56 1.82 8.56
N SER A 244 6.31 1.66 9.88
CA SER A 244 5.50 0.57 10.43
C SER A 244 4.84 0.99 11.74
N ASP A 245 3.87 0.21 12.21
CA ASP A 245 3.14 0.49 13.45
C ASP A 245 3.90 0.11 14.74
N PHE A 246 5.22 -0.02 14.70
CA PHE A 246 6.03 -0.26 15.88
C PHE A 246 6.12 1.00 16.75
N THR A 247 5.09 1.25 17.55
CA THR A 247 5.03 2.44 18.43
C THR A 247 5.63 2.19 19.82
N THR A 248 5.83 0.92 20.22
CA THR A 248 6.29 0.56 21.57
C THR A 248 7.47 -0.41 21.53
N LYS A 249 8.37 -0.30 22.56
CA LYS A 249 9.53 -1.21 22.75
C LYS A 249 10.54 -1.23 21.61
N LEU A 250 10.85 -0.08 21.03
CA LEU A 250 11.79 0.06 19.90
C LEU A 250 13.16 -0.56 20.15
N TYR A 251 13.74 -0.35 21.34
CA TYR A 251 15.08 -0.86 21.67
C TYR A 251 15.20 -2.39 21.63
N PRO A 252 14.30 -3.18 22.25
CA PRO A 252 14.32 -4.63 22.10
C PRO A 252 14.16 -5.10 20.66
N ILE A 253 13.31 -4.43 19.87
CA ILE A 253 13.09 -4.76 18.46
C ILE A 253 14.36 -4.52 17.65
N THR A 254 15.01 -3.36 17.83
CA THR A 254 16.26 -3.04 17.11
C THR A 254 17.35 -4.05 17.38
N LYS A 255 17.51 -4.48 18.65
CA LYS A 255 18.47 -5.52 19.01
C LYS A 255 18.20 -6.85 18.31
N GLN A 256 16.91 -7.21 18.16
CA GLN A 256 16.51 -8.42 17.42
C GLN A 256 16.75 -8.26 15.92
N VAL A 257 16.42 -7.11 15.34
CA VAL A 257 16.68 -6.79 13.92
C VAL A 257 18.18 -6.89 13.64
N ARG A 258 19.03 -6.24 14.47
CA ARG A 258 20.47 -6.35 14.32
C ARG A 258 20.96 -7.81 14.39
N LYS A 259 20.49 -8.57 15.37
CA LYS A 259 20.88 -9.98 15.53
C LYS A 259 20.45 -10.83 14.32
N ARG A 260 19.27 -10.57 13.75
CA ARG A 260 18.72 -11.37 12.65
C ARG A 260 19.35 -11.04 11.30
N TYR A 261 19.49 -9.76 10.99
CA TYR A 261 19.85 -9.32 9.62
C TYR A 261 21.30 -8.84 9.51
N PHE A 262 21.87 -8.29 10.59
CA PHE A 262 23.19 -7.63 10.55
C PHE A 262 24.23 -8.29 11.45
N ASN A 263 24.00 -9.52 11.91
CA ASN A 263 24.99 -10.25 12.69
C ASN A 263 26.11 -10.73 11.77
N ASN A 264 27.36 -10.40 12.13
CA ASN A 264 28.58 -10.71 11.35
C ASN A 264 28.57 -10.15 9.92
N VAL A 265 27.94 -9.01 9.70
CA VAL A 265 27.96 -8.25 8.45
C VAL A 265 29.03 -7.17 8.56
N ASP A 266 29.88 -7.05 7.54
CA ASP A 266 30.77 -5.90 7.41
C ASP A 266 29.92 -4.67 7.04
N MET A 267 29.74 -3.77 8.00
CA MET A 267 28.90 -2.58 7.86
C MET A 267 29.53 -1.49 7.01
N GLU A 268 30.78 -1.64 6.57
CA GLU A 268 31.47 -0.76 5.63
C GLU A 268 31.39 -1.31 4.19
N SER A 269 30.98 -2.56 4.02
CA SER A 269 30.82 -3.22 2.72
C SER A 269 29.35 -3.13 2.22
N GLU A 270 29.12 -2.39 1.15
CA GLU A 270 27.79 -2.35 0.51
C GLU A 270 27.37 -3.73 -0.01
N GLU A 271 28.31 -4.54 -0.45
CA GLU A 271 28.06 -5.88 -0.97
C GLU A 271 27.48 -6.80 0.11
N GLU A 272 27.93 -6.66 1.37
CA GLU A 272 27.38 -7.41 2.51
C GLU A 272 26.15 -6.75 3.12
N PHE A 273 26.16 -5.43 3.30
CA PHE A 273 25.08 -4.69 3.95
C PHE A 273 23.79 -4.67 3.12
N ARG A 274 23.90 -4.36 1.83
CA ARG A 274 22.73 -4.15 0.95
C ARG A 274 21.77 -5.34 0.92
N PRO A 275 22.20 -6.59 0.68
CA PRO A 275 21.27 -7.73 0.66
C PRO A 275 20.51 -7.88 1.98
N ARG A 276 21.19 -7.68 3.10
CA ARG A 276 20.60 -7.81 4.43
C ARG A 276 19.58 -6.72 4.73
N PHE A 277 19.86 -5.51 4.29
CA PHE A 277 18.91 -4.42 4.47
C PHE A 277 17.70 -4.55 3.53
N VAL A 278 17.90 -5.04 2.32
CA VAL A 278 16.81 -5.40 1.40
C VAL A 278 15.94 -6.52 1.98
N ASP A 279 16.54 -7.59 2.50
CA ASP A 279 15.81 -8.68 3.18
C ASP A 279 14.98 -8.14 4.36
N PHE A 280 15.61 -7.28 5.18
CA PHE A 280 14.91 -6.65 6.30
C PHE A 280 13.70 -5.81 5.87
N LEU A 281 13.86 -4.96 4.85
CA LEU A 281 12.78 -4.13 4.34
C LEU A 281 11.69 -4.98 3.65
N THR A 282 12.08 -6.05 2.95
CA THR A 282 11.13 -7.00 2.34
C THR A 282 10.28 -7.67 3.41
N ASP A 283 10.92 -8.20 4.46
CA ASP A 283 10.22 -8.85 5.56
C ASP A 283 9.31 -7.88 6.33
N LEU A 284 9.81 -6.66 6.59
CA LEU A 284 9.08 -5.64 7.33
C LEU A 284 7.81 -5.19 6.60
N LEU A 285 7.93 -4.88 5.31
CA LEU A 285 6.88 -4.22 4.55
C LEU A 285 5.94 -5.20 3.83
N TYR A 286 6.42 -6.40 3.47
CA TYR A 286 5.66 -7.31 2.60
C TYR A 286 5.54 -8.74 3.12
N SER A 287 6.65 -9.45 3.40
CA SER A 287 6.58 -10.90 3.66
C SER A 287 5.73 -11.23 4.87
N ARG A 288 5.89 -10.49 5.96
CA ARG A 288 5.14 -10.69 7.20
C ARG A 288 3.63 -10.57 7.00
N CYS A 289 3.20 -9.50 6.35
CA CYS A 289 1.78 -9.25 6.14
C CYS A 289 1.17 -10.20 5.11
N THR A 290 1.92 -10.62 4.09
CA THR A 290 1.47 -11.56 3.06
C THR A 290 1.24 -12.95 3.65
N ASP A 291 2.21 -13.51 4.39
CA ASP A 291 2.07 -14.79 5.07
C ASP A 291 0.91 -14.78 6.08
N GLN A 292 0.81 -13.70 6.89
CA GLN A 292 -0.29 -13.56 7.84
C GLN A 292 -1.65 -13.52 7.14
N PHE A 293 -1.76 -12.78 6.04
CA PHE A 293 -3.00 -12.66 5.27
C PHE A 293 -3.39 -14.01 4.68
N ALA A 294 -2.47 -14.71 4.02
CA ALA A 294 -2.70 -16.03 3.44
C ALA A 294 -3.17 -17.06 4.49
N ARG A 295 -2.52 -17.11 5.65
CA ARG A 295 -2.91 -18.00 6.76
C ARG A 295 -4.30 -17.68 7.30
N LEU A 296 -4.66 -16.41 7.45
CA LEU A 296 -5.98 -16.02 7.93
C LEU A 296 -7.09 -16.41 6.94
N LEU A 297 -6.86 -16.29 5.64
CA LEU A 297 -7.79 -16.77 4.63
C LEU A 297 -7.94 -18.31 4.68
N ALA A 298 -6.82 -19.03 4.77
CA ALA A 298 -6.80 -20.48 4.83
C ALA A 298 -7.52 -21.04 6.08
N ASN A 299 -7.43 -20.37 7.22
CA ASN A 299 -8.15 -20.71 8.44
C ASN A 299 -9.68 -20.71 8.27
N HIS A 300 -10.18 -19.97 7.27
CA HIS A 300 -11.60 -19.93 6.91
C HIS A 300 -11.94 -20.82 5.68
N SER A 301 -11.05 -21.75 5.31
CA SER A 301 -11.24 -22.68 4.18
C SER A 301 -11.44 -21.98 2.82
N VAL A 302 -10.86 -20.78 2.66
CA VAL A 302 -10.89 -20.06 1.39
C VAL A 302 -9.74 -20.60 0.50
N PRO A 303 -9.99 -20.97 -0.76
CA PRO A 303 -8.94 -21.33 -1.69
C PRO A 303 -7.92 -20.17 -1.82
N THR A 304 -6.72 -20.39 -1.32
CA THR A 304 -5.66 -19.38 -1.27
C THR A 304 -4.38 -19.95 -1.86
N TYR A 305 -3.83 -19.22 -2.81
CA TYR A 305 -2.58 -19.57 -3.50
C TYR A 305 -1.57 -18.48 -3.24
N GLU A 306 -0.41 -18.87 -2.68
CA GLU A 306 0.68 -17.94 -2.40
C GLU A 306 1.83 -18.15 -3.38
N TYR A 307 2.44 -17.06 -3.87
CA TYR A 307 3.58 -17.10 -4.78
C TYR A 307 4.72 -16.19 -4.29
N SER A 308 5.95 -16.55 -4.63
CA SER A 308 7.13 -15.69 -4.63
C SER A 308 7.61 -15.54 -6.07
N PHE A 309 7.72 -14.30 -6.56
CA PHE A 309 8.25 -14.05 -7.91
C PHE A 309 9.74 -13.77 -7.82
N GLU A 310 10.55 -14.72 -8.28
CA GLU A 310 12.01 -14.71 -8.14
C GLU A 310 12.76 -14.46 -9.45
N TYR A 311 12.04 -14.38 -10.57
CA TYR A 311 12.66 -14.12 -11.86
C TYR A 311 13.21 -12.69 -11.92
N ARG A 312 14.51 -12.58 -12.23
CA ARG A 312 15.18 -11.31 -12.44
C ARG A 312 15.31 -11.04 -13.94
N GLY A 313 14.48 -10.13 -14.42
CA GLY A 313 14.54 -9.66 -15.81
C GLY A 313 15.67 -8.67 -16.07
N GLN A 314 15.93 -8.37 -17.34
CA GLN A 314 16.90 -7.36 -17.76
C GLN A 314 16.48 -5.94 -17.35
N TYR A 315 15.18 -5.67 -17.28
CA TYR A 315 14.61 -4.37 -16.94
C TYR A 315 13.90 -4.45 -15.59
N SER A 316 14.20 -3.50 -14.73
CA SER A 316 13.55 -3.36 -13.42
C SER A 316 13.38 -1.88 -13.09
N ILE A 317 12.30 -1.54 -12.36
CA ILE A 317 12.09 -0.18 -11.85
C ILE A 317 13.21 0.26 -10.91
N VAL A 318 13.84 -0.67 -10.20
CA VAL A 318 15.00 -0.40 -9.34
C VAL A 318 16.19 0.10 -10.13
N ASN A 319 16.39 -0.39 -11.37
CA ASN A 319 17.44 0.08 -12.25
C ASN A 319 17.24 1.55 -12.69
N LEU A 320 16.00 2.02 -12.75
CA LEU A 320 15.68 3.42 -13.09
C LEU A 320 16.06 4.39 -11.98
N GLN A 321 16.26 3.90 -10.76
CA GLN A 321 16.75 4.68 -9.62
C GLN A 321 18.28 4.82 -9.57
N GLY A 322 18.98 4.40 -10.63
CA GLY A 322 20.44 4.47 -10.74
C GLY A 322 21.17 3.30 -10.09
N GLU A 323 20.46 2.26 -9.69
CA GLU A 323 21.04 1.04 -9.15
C GLU A 323 21.36 0.05 -10.27
N GLN A 324 22.64 -0.17 -10.55
CA GLN A 324 23.05 -1.35 -11.31
C GLN A 324 22.90 -2.57 -10.43
N VAL A 325 21.86 -3.37 -10.69
CA VAL A 325 21.73 -4.68 -10.07
C VAL A 325 22.77 -5.59 -10.73
N SER A 326 23.83 -5.93 -9.99
CA SER A 326 24.86 -6.85 -10.49
C SER A 326 24.19 -8.15 -10.99
N THR A 327 24.29 -8.40 -12.27
CA THR A 327 23.96 -9.69 -12.86
C THR A 327 25.07 -10.67 -12.50
N SER A 328 25.04 -11.25 -11.30
CA SER A 328 25.85 -12.43 -11.05
C SER A 328 25.19 -13.60 -11.78
N SER A 329 25.76 -13.96 -12.92
CA SER A 329 25.48 -15.17 -13.63
C SER A 329 25.82 -16.38 -12.74
N SER A 330 24.84 -17.19 -12.43
CA SER A 330 25.03 -18.62 -12.14
C SER A 330 23.77 -19.35 -12.54
#